data_450e9cce8f4bc18fe726e1b06cd27513
#
_entry.id   450e9cce8f4bc18fe726e1b06cd27513
#
_cell.length_a   1.000
_cell.length_b   1.000
_cell.length_c   1.000
_cell.angle_alpha   90.00
_cell.angle_beta   90.00
_cell.angle_gamma   90.00
#
_symmetry.space_group_name_H-M   'P 1'
#
loop_
_entity.id
_entity.type
_entity.pdbx_description
1 polymer ?
#
loop_
_entity_poly.entity_id
_entity_poly.type
_entity_poly.pdbx_seq_one_letter_code
_entity_poly.pdbx_strand_id
1 'polypeptide(L)'
;MKTESVDTVVLGAGPAGLAAGHILAKAGRKPLVVEKGKVAGGLMRSIKRGDFIVDIGRKELYNRLAKVDGMWAEVLGDDYRRYPHRGGILFDGHIIEISPSFRGSRRGMPWPLFLQCGSDLVWWRLRSGGQKASNLEQYFYQKRGRQLTRVISQGFQEKLSGTPWSEIPVSDDLAEERGESFFATVKGLMARTFSRAEVNTFKGEWRHPAKGTGEICDKLEESIVRRGGRMLFDANLLEINSVRGIVDSLVVEAGGETTRYEISNLVSSIPAQFLLKQLLKERFDSLDESLKAPPSSKKTIVLVYLFLNEAPHFPHAWLNVTCPNTRIGRITNYAGVGGDMVPAGKTCLCCEFYCGPNDSLLAMDNKQLVQLALAECFKYKLLDPATHFDDLVLRLPGADASQNRHNWMNNMSNGLLGELAPFHNVYYVSRTDLDIATLAGMEAAEAIISGERATFDSHIDPEKLDIRSTRKAFEFRNPAELKPTFQKVTT
;
A
#
# COMPACT_ATOMS: atom_id res chain seq x y z
N MET A 1 4.88 -28.60 -28.49
CA MET A 1 5.03 -27.98 -27.16
C MET A 1 6.30 -28.50 -26.54
N LYS A 2 7.19 -27.62 -26.15
CA LYS A 2 8.44 -27.94 -25.46
C LYS A 2 8.16 -28.32 -24.00
N THR A 3 8.95 -29.22 -23.41
CA THR A 3 8.88 -29.56 -21.98
C THR A 3 10.22 -29.27 -21.32
N GLU A 4 10.18 -28.58 -20.18
CA GLU A 4 11.35 -28.28 -19.35
C GLU A 4 11.08 -28.65 -17.90
N SER A 5 12.11 -29.13 -17.17
CA SER A 5 12.01 -29.38 -15.74
C SER A 5 12.63 -28.21 -14.95
N VAL A 6 11.89 -27.68 -13.97
CA VAL A 6 12.29 -26.58 -13.11
C VAL A 6 11.87 -26.90 -11.68
N ASP A 7 12.80 -26.81 -10.71
CA ASP A 7 12.48 -27.11 -9.31
C ASP A 7 11.34 -26.22 -8.76
N THR A 8 11.44 -24.92 -8.95
CA THR A 8 10.44 -23.98 -8.42
C THR A 8 10.06 -22.93 -9.47
N VAL A 9 8.78 -22.81 -9.72
CA VAL A 9 8.20 -21.69 -10.49
C VAL A 9 7.57 -20.69 -9.53
N VAL A 10 7.81 -19.40 -9.82
CA VAL A 10 7.23 -18.25 -9.11
C VAL A 10 6.32 -17.50 -10.07
N LEU A 11 5.02 -17.46 -9.80
CA LEU A 11 4.03 -16.71 -10.58
C LEU A 11 3.87 -15.29 -10.06
N GLY A 12 4.26 -14.32 -10.89
CA GLY A 12 4.25 -12.90 -10.64
C GLY A 12 5.59 -12.36 -10.14
N ALA A 13 6.10 -11.32 -10.80
CA ALA A 13 7.33 -10.59 -10.46
C ALA A 13 7.05 -9.31 -9.65
N GLY A 14 6.02 -9.30 -8.81
CA GLY A 14 5.81 -8.28 -7.79
C GLY A 14 6.75 -8.49 -6.58
N PRO A 15 6.68 -7.63 -5.53
CA PRO A 15 7.59 -7.69 -4.39
C PRO A 15 7.65 -9.06 -3.71
N ALA A 16 6.51 -9.76 -3.60
CA ALA A 16 6.45 -11.11 -3.00
C ALA A 16 7.20 -12.15 -3.86
N GLY A 17 6.91 -12.18 -5.17
CA GLY A 17 7.54 -13.14 -6.08
C GLY A 17 9.03 -12.88 -6.24
N LEU A 18 9.45 -11.62 -6.35
CA LEU A 18 10.87 -11.25 -6.43
C LEU A 18 11.62 -11.60 -5.14
N ALA A 19 11.01 -11.37 -3.97
CA ALA A 19 11.61 -11.78 -2.69
C ALA A 19 11.78 -13.30 -2.60
N ALA A 20 10.74 -14.07 -2.98
CA ALA A 20 10.84 -15.53 -3.04
C ALA A 20 11.93 -15.99 -4.00
N GLY A 21 11.95 -15.47 -5.23
CA GLY A 21 12.94 -15.78 -6.24
C GLY A 21 14.37 -15.47 -5.78
N HIS A 22 14.56 -14.32 -5.14
CA HIS A 22 15.86 -13.90 -4.59
C HIS A 22 16.36 -14.85 -3.50
N ILE A 23 15.53 -15.19 -2.52
CA ILE A 23 15.94 -16.09 -1.42
C ILE A 23 16.23 -17.50 -1.95
N LEU A 24 15.41 -18.02 -2.87
CA LEU A 24 15.66 -19.31 -3.53
C LEU A 24 16.99 -19.28 -4.30
N ALA A 25 17.24 -18.24 -5.09
CA ALA A 25 18.45 -18.10 -5.87
C ALA A 25 19.70 -17.96 -4.94
N LYS A 26 19.56 -17.25 -3.81
CA LYS A 26 20.60 -17.12 -2.79
C LYS A 26 20.96 -18.46 -2.14
N ALA A 27 19.99 -19.36 -2.01
CA ALA A 27 20.20 -20.74 -1.53
C ALA A 27 20.69 -21.72 -2.61
N GLY A 28 21.09 -21.22 -3.80
CA GLY A 28 21.61 -22.04 -4.89
C GLY A 28 20.54 -22.75 -5.74
N ARG A 29 19.24 -22.47 -5.49
CA ARG A 29 18.14 -22.92 -6.35
C ARG A 29 18.12 -22.06 -7.62
N LYS A 30 17.49 -22.57 -8.68
CA LYS A 30 17.39 -21.86 -9.98
C LYS A 30 15.90 -21.62 -10.29
N PRO A 31 15.22 -20.70 -9.57
CA PRO A 31 13.79 -20.47 -9.79
C PRO A 31 13.53 -19.90 -11.18
N LEU A 32 12.37 -20.21 -11.72
CA LEU A 32 11.78 -19.54 -12.89
C LEU A 32 10.68 -18.59 -12.41
N VAL A 33 10.87 -17.29 -12.59
CA VAL A 33 9.86 -16.27 -12.30
C VAL A 33 9.11 -15.96 -13.58
N VAL A 34 7.79 -16.11 -13.56
CA VAL A 34 6.88 -15.89 -14.69
C VAL A 34 6.05 -14.66 -14.43
N GLU A 35 6.16 -13.64 -15.29
CA GLU A 35 5.45 -12.36 -15.17
C GLU A 35 4.67 -12.06 -16.44
N LYS A 36 3.39 -11.72 -16.28
CA LYS A 36 2.51 -11.34 -17.38
C LYS A 36 2.91 -10.00 -18.01
N GLY A 37 3.44 -9.09 -17.20
CA GLY A 37 3.92 -7.78 -17.66
C GLY A 37 5.27 -7.84 -18.35
N LYS A 38 5.66 -6.72 -18.96
CA LYS A 38 6.94 -6.58 -19.66
C LYS A 38 8.12 -6.29 -18.73
N VAL A 39 7.84 -5.96 -17.47
CA VAL A 39 8.83 -5.56 -16.46
C VAL A 39 8.44 -6.07 -15.09
N ALA A 40 9.44 -6.29 -14.24
CA ALA A 40 9.25 -6.66 -12.86
C ALA A 40 8.69 -5.52 -11.99
N GLY A 41 8.33 -5.84 -10.75
CA GLY A 41 7.97 -4.90 -9.69
C GLY A 41 6.47 -4.72 -9.46
N GLY A 42 5.61 -5.10 -10.41
CA GLY A 42 4.16 -4.93 -10.24
C GLY A 42 3.81 -3.45 -9.91
N LEU A 43 3.09 -3.22 -8.82
CA LEU A 43 2.77 -1.84 -8.36
C LEU A 43 3.92 -1.17 -7.60
N MET A 44 5.00 -1.89 -7.29
CA MET A 44 6.18 -1.34 -6.61
C MET A 44 7.20 -0.75 -7.60
N ARG A 45 7.05 -1.01 -8.89
CA ARG A 45 7.95 -0.49 -9.91
C ARG A 45 7.95 1.04 -9.98
N SER A 46 9.08 1.62 -10.37
CA SER A 46 9.18 3.04 -10.74
C SER A 46 9.14 3.21 -12.27
N ILE A 47 8.81 4.41 -12.71
CA ILE A 47 8.73 4.78 -14.12
C ILE A 47 9.78 5.87 -14.36
N LYS A 48 10.63 5.65 -15.36
CA LYS A 48 11.57 6.66 -15.82
C LYS A 48 10.95 7.52 -16.93
N ARG A 49 10.98 8.83 -16.77
CA ARG A 49 10.50 9.80 -17.74
C ARG A 49 11.55 10.91 -17.93
N GLY A 50 12.36 10.82 -18.99
CA GLY A 50 13.56 11.65 -19.11
C GLY A 50 14.50 11.44 -17.92
N ASP A 51 14.84 12.53 -17.21
CA ASP A 51 15.67 12.49 -16.01
C ASP A 51 14.87 12.29 -14.72
N PHE A 52 13.55 12.14 -14.80
CA PHE A 52 12.69 11.89 -13.66
C PHE A 52 12.47 10.39 -13.45
N ILE A 53 12.41 10.00 -12.20
CA ILE A 53 11.98 8.68 -11.75
C ILE A 53 10.79 8.88 -10.82
N VAL A 54 9.68 8.23 -11.09
CA VAL A 54 8.45 8.36 -10.30
C VAL A 54 7.90 6.98 -9.98
N ASP A 55 7.42 6.79 -8.77
CA ASP A 55 6.73 5.57 -8.38
C ASP A 55 5.28 5.58 -8.86
N ILE A 56 4.62 4.44 -8.87
CA ILE A 56 3.19 4.33 -9.18
C ILE A 56 2.38 4.85 -7.99
N GLY A 57 2.07 6.15 -7.98
CA GLY A 57 1.46 6.86 -6.88
C GLY A 57 2.36 6.95 -5.65
N ARG A 58 1.75 7.28 -4.49
CA ARG A 58 2.51 7.34 -3.24
C ARG A 58 2.96 5.94 -2.80
N LYS A 59 4.24 5.79 -2.51
CA LYS A 59 4.80 4.59 -1.88
C LYS A 59 5.40 4.95 -0.52
N GLU A 60 5.11 4.14 0.47
CA GLU A 60 5.78 4.15 1.77
C GLU A 60 6.36 2.78 2.04
N LEU A 61 7.65 2.75 2.32
CA LEU A 61 8.31 1.57 2.81
C LEU A 61 8.25 1.60 4.34
N TYR A 62 7.39 0.76 4.91
CA TYR A 62 7.32 0.63 6.36
C TYR A 62 8.48 -0.21 6.86
N ASN A 63 9.42 0.43 7.58
CA ASN A 63 10.58 -0.23 8.18
C ASN A 63 10.24 -0.95 9.50
N ARG A 64 9.03 -1.48 9.61
CA ARG A 64 8.50 -2.14 10.80
C ARG A 64 8.92 -3.62 10.90
N LEU A 65 9.24 -4.24 9.77
CA LEU A 65 9.66 -5.64 9.67
C LEU A 65 11.16 -5.71 9.46
N ALA A 66 11.93 -5.96 10.55
CA ALA A 66 13.40 -5.95 10.52
C ALA A 66 13.99 -6.91 9.46
N LYS A 67 13.35 -8.06 9.23
CA LYS A 67 13.76 -9.04 8.22
C LYS A 67 13.67 -8.49 6.80
N VAL A 68 12.59 -7.79 6.50
CA VAL A 68 12.34 -7.15 5.20
C VAL A 68 13.27 -5.95 5.00
N ASP A 69 13.38 -5.09 6.02
CA ASP A 69 14.29 -3.92 5.99
C ASP A 69 15.74 -4.37 5.79
N GLY A 70 16.14 -5.47 6.43
CA GLY A 70 17.47 -6.09 6.25
C GLY A 70 17.72 -6.57 4.82
N MET A 71 16.74 -7.23 4.18
CA MET A 71 16.87 -7.67 2.79
C MET A 71 16.95 -6.46 1.84
N TRP A 72 16.12 -5.44 2.03
CA TRP A 72 16.19 -4.21 1.22
C TRP A 72 17.53 -3.51 1.37
N ALA A 73 18.08 -3.43 2.60
CA ALA A 73 19.39 -2.87 2.85
C ALA A 73 20.51 -3.69 2.19
N GLU A 74 20.40 -5.02 2.19
CA GLU A 74 21.38 -5.92 1.54
C GLU A 74 21.44 -5.68 0.02
N VAL A 75 20.27 -5.57 -0.63
CA VAL A 75 20.24 -5.47 -2.11
C VAL A 75 20.52 -4.06 -2.63
N LEU A 76 20.21 -3.02 -1.85
CA LEU A 76 20.39 -1.62 -2.23
C LEU A 76 21.72 -1.02 -1.78
N GLY A 77 22.31 -1.53 -0.69
CA GLY A 77 23.55 -0.97 -0.12
C GLY A 77 23.40 0.52 0.20
N ASP A 78 24.33 1.34 -0.33
CA ASP A 78 24.41 2.78 -0.09
C ASP A 78 23.26 3.58 -0.75
N ASP A 79 22.51 2.99 -1.66
CA ASP A 79 21.34 3.60 -2.28
C ASP A 79 20.09 3.54 -1.38
N TYR A 80 20.13 2.81 -0.25
CA TYR A 80 19.07 2.79 0.75
C TYR A 80 19.32 3.83 1.84
N ARG A 81 18.88 5.07 1.58
CA ARG A 81 19.25 6.25 2.36
C ARG A 81 18.12 6.73 3.28
N ARG A 82 18.47 7.55 4.26
CA ARG A 82 17.52 8.25 5.12
C ARG A 82 17.18 9.62 4.53
N TYR A 83 15.89 9.93 4.49
CA TYR A 83 15.36 11.19 4.00
C TYR A 83 14.39 11.78 5.01
N PRO A 84 14.21 13.12 5.05
CA PRO A 84 13.13 13.73 5.81
C PRO A 84 11.77 13.20 5.32
N HIS A 85 10.94 12.70 6.25
CA HIS A 85 9.60 12.21 5.92
C HIS A 85 8.56 13.19 6.47
N ARG A 86 8.03 14.02 5.60
CA ARG A 86 7.03 15.01 5.93
C ARG A 86 5.75 14.75 5.15
N GLY A 87 4.68 14.48 5.88
CA GLY A 87 3.33 14.39 5.31
C GLY A 87 2.50 15.60 5.70
N GLY A 88 1.53 15.96 4.88
CA GLY A 88 0.63 17.07 5.13
C GLY A 88 -0.81 16.78 4.76
N ILE A 89 -1.68 17.69 5.17
CA ILE A 89 -3.09 17.73 4.83
C ILE A 89 -3.34 19.05 4.13
N LEU A 90 -3.91 19.00 2.94
CA LEU A 90 -4.42 20.18 2.25
C LEU A 90 -5.89 20.37 2.61
N PHE A 91 -6.18 21.44 3.34
CA PHE A 91 -7.54 21.83 3.70
C PHE A 91 -7.72 23.33 3.47
N ASP A 92 -8.64 23.70 2.60
CA ASP A 92 -9.03 25.08 2.29
C ASP A 92 -7.85 26.03 2.03
N GLY A 93 -6.90 25.58 1.19
CA GLY A 93 -5.69 26.33 0.85
C GLY A 93 -4.59 26.35 1.90
N HIS A 94 -4.79 25.69 3.04
CA HIS A 94 -3.79 25.56 4.08
C HIS A 94 -3.15 24.15 4.05
N ILE A 95 -1.82 24.10 4.14
CA ILE A 95 -1.10 22.84 4.31
C ILE A 95 -0.81 22.66 5.80
N ILE A 96 -1.49 21.70 6.42
CA ILE A 96 -1.37 21.37 7.84
C ILE A 96 -0.43 20.17 7.96
N GLU A 97 0.63 20.30 8.76
CA GLU A 97 1.62 19.23 8.91
C GLU A 97 1.06 18.04 9.70
N ILE A 98 1.26 16.83 9.21
CA ILE A 98 0.97 15.61 9.97
C ILE A 98 2.14 15.38 10.92
N SER A 99 1.89 15.59 12.22
CA SER A 99 2.91 15.46 13.25
C SER A 99 2.34 14.79 14.49
N PRO A 100 3.11 13.94 15.18
CA PRO A 100 2.70 13.36 16.46
C PRO A 100 2.66 14.38 17.59
N SER A 101 3.34 15.51 17.45
CA SER A 101 3.36 16.56 18.45
C SER A 101 2.25 17.60 18.21
N PHE A 102 1.67 18.13 19.30
CA PHE A 102 0.68 19.20 19.22
C PHE A 102 1.22 20.44 18.49
N ARG A 103 2.47 20.84 18.77
CA ARG A 103 3.12 21.98 18.10
C ARG A 103 3.29 21.74 16.60
N GLY A 104 3.65 20.49 16.21
CA GLY A 104 3.76 20.12 14.80
C GLY A 104 2.41 20.12 14.10
N SER A 105 1.39 19.47 14.67
CA SER A 105 0.05 19.41 14.11
C SER A 105 -0.64 20.76 13.97
N ARG A 106 -0.20 21.79 14.76
CA ARG A 106 -0.68 23.16 14.62
C ARG A 106 0.00 23.93 13.48
N ARG A 107 1.15 23.46 12.96
CA ARG A 107 1.81 24.12 11.83
C ARG A 107 0.91 24.10 10.60
N GLY A 108 0.72 25.28 10.02
CA GLY A 108 -0.16 25.49 8.87
C GLY A 108 -1.65 25.56 9.19
N MET A 109 -2.09 25.34 10.46
CA MET A 109 -3.48 25.52 10.85
C MET A 109 -3.70 26.96 11.33
N PRO A 110 -4.57 27.77 10.68
CA PRO A 110 -4.91 29.12 11.11
C PRO A 110 -5.52 29.14 12.51
N TRP A 111 -5.24 30.19 13.29
CA TRP A 111 -5.80 30.34 14.63
C TRP A 111 -7.33 30.27 14.70
N PRO A 112 -8.09 30.93 13.79
CA PRO A 112 -9.57 30.81 13.79
C PRO A 112 -10.03 29.37 13.62
N LEU A 113 -9.42 28.61 12.70
CA LEU A 113 -9.75 27.20 12.47
C LEU A 113 -9.41 26.34 13.69
N PHE A 114 -8.27 26.59 14.34
CA PHE A 114 -7.88 25.90 15.56
C PHE A 114 -8.87 26.13 16.70
N LEU A 115 -9.31 27.38 16.91
CA LEU A 115 -10.32 27.71 17.92
C LEU A 115 -11.69 27.08 17.61
N GLN A 116 -12.09 27.08 16.34
CA GLN A 116 -13.30 26.40 15.89
C GLN A 116 -13.24 24.89 16.17
N CYS A 117 -12.10 24.24 15.90
CA CYS A 117 -11.93 22.81 16.22
C CYS A 117 -12.09 22.56 17.73
N GLY A 118 -11.52 23.43 18.57
CA GLY A 118 -11.61 23.31 20.02
C GLY A 118 -13.04 23.49 20.55
N SER A 119 -13.72 24.54 20.15
CA SER A 119 -15.12 24.82 20.57
C SER A 119 -16.09 23.73 20.07
N ASP A 120 -15.91 23.27 18.83
CA ASP A 120 -16.72 22.23 18.23
C ASP A 120 -16.52 20.87 18.95
N LEU A 121 -15.30 20.54 19.35
CA LEU A 121 -15.02 19.35 20.17
C LEU A 121 -15.79 19.38 21.50
N VAL A 122 -15.74 20.53 22.21
CA VAL A 122 -16.46 20.70 23.48
C VAL A 122 -17.97 20.53 23.26
N TRP A 123 -18.51 21.18 22.22
CA TRP A 123 -19.93 21.11 21.90
C TRP A 123 -20.40 19.68 21.60
N TRP A 124 -19.64 18.91 20.79
CA TRP A 124 -19.96 17.52 20.47
C TRP A 124 -19.89 16.62 21.70
N ARG A 125 -18.92 16.82 22.58
CA ARG A 125 -18.79 16.08 23.84
C ARG A 125 -19.95 16.32 24.78
N LEU A 126 -20.43 17.56 24.90
CA LEU A 126 -21.57 17.89 25.74
C LEU A 126 -22.88 17.34 25.14
N ARG A 127 -23.06 17.41 23.83
CA ARG A 127 -24.27 16.99 23.14
C ARG A 127 -24.42 15.47 23.04
N SER A 128 -23.33 14.73 22.86
CA SER A 128 -23.39 13.29 22.64
C SER A 128 -23.81 12.49 23.89
N GLY A 129 -23.66 13.07 25.10
CA GLY A 129 -24.27 12.52 26.34
C GLY A 129 -24.07 11.01 26.60
N GLY A 130 -23.05 10.38 25.99
CA GLY A 130 -22.82 8.94 26.08
C GLY A 130 -23.65 8.08 25.10
N GLN A 131 -24.37 8.68 24.15
CA GLN A 131 -25.11 7.96 23.12
C GLN A 131 -24.16 7.16 22.21
N LYS A 132 -24.53 5.90 21.89
CA LYS A 132 -23.79 5.11 20.91
C LYS A 132 -23.91 5.74 19.52
N ALA A 133 -22.79 5.88 18.82
CA ALA A 133 -22.78 6.33 17.45
C ALA A 133 -23.38 5.26 16.52
N SER A 134 -24.27 5.66 15.61
CA SER A 134 -24.90 4.75 14.65
C SER A 134 -24.05 4.56 13.38
N ASN A 135 -23.20 5.53 13.07
CA ASN A 135 -22.35 5.51 11.89
C ASN A 135 -20.96 6.10 12.19
N LEU A 136 -20.03 5.89 11.26
CA LEU A 136 -18.64 6.29 11.41
C LEU A 136 -18.48 7.82 11.55
N GLU A 137 -19.33 8.60 10.90
CA GLU A 137 -19.34 10.06 11.01
C GLU A 137 -19.63 10.51 12.44
N GLN A 138 -20.73 10.02 13.04
CA GLN A 138 -21.10 10.33 14.42
C GLN A 138 -20.02 9.88 15.41
N TYR A 139 -19.44 8.67 15.19
CA TYR A 139 -18.35 8.15 16.03
C TYR A 139 -17.17 9.14 16.08
N PHE A 140 -16.68 9.59 14.93
CA PHE A 140 -15.54 10.50 14.89
C PHE A 140 -15.90 11.92 15.35
N TYR A 141 -17.14 12.40 15.12
CA TYR A 141 -17.58 13.69 15.62
C TYR A 141 -17.65 13.71 17.16
N GLN A 142 -18.13 12.64 17.78
CA GLN A 142 -18.12 12.48 19.23
C GLN A 142 -16.67 12.40 19.78
N LYS A 143 -15.76 11.76 19.06
CA LYS A 143 -14.38 11.53 19.51
C LYS A 143 -13.48 12.78 19.34
N ARG A 144 -13.64 13.55 18.27
CA ARG A 144 -12.70 14.62 17.86
C ARG A 144 -13.38 15.97 17.55
N GLY A 145 -14.69 16.03 17.55
CA GLY A 145 -15.45 17.14 16.98
C GLY A 145 -15.57 17.05 15.46
N ARG A 146 -16.58 17.71 14.93
CA ARG A 146 -16.86 17.72 13.48
C ARG A 146 -15.77 18.44 12.69
N GLN A 147 -15.39 19.65 13.14
CA GLN A 147 -14.42 20.46 12.41
C GLN A 147 -13.07 19.76 12.28
N LEU A 148 -12.52 19.29 13.38
CA LEU A 148 -11.22 18.60 13.34
C LEU A 148 -11.30 17.32 12.47
N THR A 149 -12.39 16.55 12.56
CA THR A 149 -12.60 15.34 11.75
C THR A 149 -12.61 15.67 10.27
N ARG A 150 -13.30 16.74 9.83
CA ARG A 150 -13.31 17.19 8.44
C ARG A 150 -11.93 17.64 7.96
N VAL A 151 -11.23 18.41 8.79
CA VAL A 151 -9.89 18.91 8.46
C VAL A 151 -8.90 17.76 8.26
N ILE A 152 -8.86 16.78 9.17
CA ILE A 152 -7.75 15.81 9.19
C ILE A 152 -8.02 14.54 8.40
N SER A 153 -9.27 14.12 8.21
CA SER A 153 -9.51 12.76 7.69
C SER A 153 -10.74 12.59 6.80
N GLN A 154 -11.90 13.11 7.18
CA GLN A 154 -13.17 12.74 6.55
C GLN A 154 -13.15 12.91 5.03
N GLY A 155 -12.86 14.10 4.52
CA GLY A 155 -12.91 14.37 3.09
C GLY A 155 -11.96 13.50 2.26
N PHE A 156 -10.79 13.17 2.78
CA PHE A 156 -9.86 12.23 2.13
C PHE A 156 -10.39 10.79 2.16
N GLN A 157 -10.86 10.33 3.31
CA GLN A 157 -11.32 8.95 3.48
C GLN A 157 -12.61 8.68 2.68
N GLU A 158 -13.53 9.65 2.59
CA GLU A 158 -14.73 9.53 1.77
C GLU A 158 -14.41 9.50 0.28
N LYS A 159 -13.42 10.29 -0.19
CA LYS A 159 -12.91 10.17 -1.57
C LYS A 159 -12.30 8.80 -1.81
N LEU A 160 -11.48 8.33 -0.90
CA LEU A 160 -10.80 7.03 -1.00
C LEU A 160 -11.80 5.87 -0.94
N SER A 161 -12.75 5.88 0.00
CA SER A 161 -13.77 4.84 0.12
C SER A 161 -14.89 4.96 -0.93
N GLY A 162 -15.15 6.17 -1.44
CA GLY A 162 -16.29 6.48 -2.30
C GLY A 162 -17.64 6.37 -1.60
N THR A 163 -17.62 6.27 -0.27
CA THR A 163 -18.82 6.13 0.57
C THR A 163 -18.79 7.18 1.66
N PRO A 164 -19.85 7.98 1.82
CA PRO A 164 -19.94 8.92 2.93
C PRO A 164 -19.88 8.22 4.28
N TRP A 165 -19.19 8.80 5.24
CA TRP A 165 -19.08 8.21 6.58
C TRP A 165 -20.41 8.10 7.32
N SER A 166 -21.40 8.89 6.93
CA SER A 166 -22.78 8.80 7.42
C SER A 166 -23.49 7.49 7.04
N GLU A 167 -23.01 6.81 5.99
CA GLU A 167 -23.56 5.55 5.47
C GLU A 167 -22.79 4.32 5.97
N ILE A 168 -21.63 4.51 6.61
CA ILE A 168 -20.79 3.41 7.11
C ILE A 168 -21.17 3.11 8.57
N PRO A 169 -21.73 1.93 8.88
CA PRO A 169 -22.04 1.56 10.25
C PRO A 169 -20.77 1.44 11.10
N VAL A 170 -20.88 1.71 12.39
CA VAL A 170 -19.80 1.51 13.35
C VAL A 170 -19.66 0.00 13.58
N SER A 171 -18.44 -0.55 13.43
CA SER A 171 -18.17 -1.94 13.79
C SER A 171 -18.26 -2.12 15.32
N ASP A 172 -18.65 -3.34 15.76
CA ASP A 172 -18.79 -3.65 17.17
C ASP A 172 -17.50 -3.37 17.95
N ASP A 173 -16.34 -3.69 17.39
CA ASP A 173 -15.03 -3.40 17.99
C ASP A 173 -14.80 -1.90 18.26
N LEU A 174 -15.28 -1.02 17.37
CA LEU A 174 -15.21 0.43 17.57
C LEU A 174 -16.30 0.93 18.52
N ALA A 175 -17.46 0.29 18.52
CA ALA A 175 -18.57 0.64 19.39
C ALA A 175 -18.29 0.29 20.87
N GLU A 176 -17.47 -0.72 21.13
CA GLU A 176 -17.03 -1.13 22.48
C GLU A 176 -15.89 -0.25 23.02
N GLU A 177 -15.16 0.48 22.17
CA GLU A 177 -14.22 1.49 22.64
C GLU A 177 -14.98 2.59 23.38
N ARG A 178 -15.13 2.46 24.70
CA ARG A 178 -15.66 3.53 25.55
C ARG A 178 -14.84 4.79 25.31
N GLY A 179 -15.49 5.83 24.85
CA GLY A 179 -14.86 7.13 24.65
C GLY A 179 -14.10 7.54 25.92
N GLU A 180 -12.82 7.89 25.78
CA GLU A 180 -12.04 8.44 26.89
C GLU A 180 -12.82 9.59 27.54
N SER A 181 -12.86 9.64 28.86
CA SER A 181 -13.46 10.74 29.61
C SER A 181 -12.90 12.08 29.09
N PHE A 182 -13.74 13.10 29.05
CA PHE A 182 -13.31 14.48 28.72
C PHE A 182 -12.03 14.89 29.47
N PHE A 183 -11.95 14.56 30.78
CA PHE A 183 -10.78 14.80 31.60
C PHE A 183 -9.55 14.00 31.15
N ALA A 184 -9.71 12.77 30.73
CA ALA A 184 -8.61 11.96 30.19
C ALA A 184 -8.11 12.53 28.86
N THR A 185 -9.00 13.00 27.99
CA THR A 185 -8.63 13.66 26.73
C THR A 185 -7.91 14.99 26.99
N VAL A 186 -8.39 15.83 27.92
CA VAL A 186 -7.73 17.09 28.31
C VAL A 186 -6.38 16.81 28.96
N LYS A 187 -6.32 15.86 29.88
CA LYS A 187 -5.06 15.43 30.52
C LYS A 187 -4.06 14.87 29.49
N GLY A 188 -4.54 14.05 28.55
CA GLY A 188 -3.73 13.53 27.44
C GLY A 188 -3.24 14.63 26.51
N LEU A 189 -4.07 15.64 26.21
CA LEU A 189 -3.68 16.81 25.41
C LEU A 189 -2.63 17.65 26.13
N MET A 190 -2.80 17.91 27.43
CA MET A 190 -1.81 18.63 28.26
C MET A 190 -0.51 17.81 28.36
N ALA A 191 -0.56 16.53 28.64
CA ALA A 191 0.61 15.67 28.69
C ALA A 191 1.40 15.69 27.36
N ARG A 192 0.69 15.64 26.22
CA ARG A 192 1.30 15.74 24.88
C ARG A 192 1.89 17.14 24.59
N THR A 193 1.31 18.19 25.14
CA THR A 193 1.82 19.56 24.98
C THR A 193 3.17 19.74 25.67
N PHE A 194 3.39 19.04 26.79
CA PHE A 194 4.61 19.10 27.61
C PHE A 194 5.55 17.91 27.41
N SER A 195 5.12 16.85 26.73
CA SER A 195 5.94 15.67 26.46
C SER A 195 6.91 15.93 25.29
N ARG A 196 8.18 15.66 25.55
CA ARG A 196 9.23 15.56 24.53
C ARG A 196 9.31 14.13 23.92
N ALA A 197 8.37 13.25 24.26
CA ALA A 197 8.37 11.89 23.77
C ALA A 197 8.09 11.86 22.25
N GLU A 198 9.10 11.53 21.48
CA GLU A 198 9.00 11.27 20.05
C GLU A 198 8.39 9.88 19.87
N VAL A 199 7.29 9.79 19.12
CA VAL A 199 6.75 8.51 18.69
C VAL A 199 7.67 7.95 17.61
N ASN A 200 8.26 6.78 17.86
CA ASN A 200 9.28 6.16 17.00
C ASN A 200 8.87 5.93 15.54
N THR A 201 7.58 5.94 15.23
CA THR A 201 7.02 5.75 13.88
C THR A 201 7.07 7.01 13.01
N PHE A 202 7.28 8.21 13.61
CA PHE A 202 7.35 9.49 12.91
C PHE A 202 8.53 10.33 13.43
N LYS A 203 9.74 9.78 13.31
CA LYS A 203 10.96 10.58 13.64
C LYS A 203 11.23 11.70 12.65
N GLY A 204 10.33 11.93 11.68
CA GLY A 204 10.55 12.88 10.60
C GLY A 204 11.57 12.41 9.56
N GLU A 205 11.98 11.14 9.63
CA GLU A 205 12.90 10.51 8.69
C GLU A 205 12.37 9.12 8.31
N TRP A 206 12.61 8.73 7.08
CA TRP A 206 12.36 7.39 6.59
C TRP A 206 13.53 6.87 5.77
N ARG A 207 13.62 5.55 5.58
CA ARG A 207 14.55 4.95 4.63
C ARG A 207 13.83 4.73 3.30
N HIS A 208 14.47 5.14 2.23
CA HIS A 208 13.91 5.03 0.90
C HIS A 208 15.04 4.79 -0.12
N PRO A 209 14.81 4.00 -1.19
CA PRO A 209 15.77 3.88 -2.29
C PRO A 209 15.99 5.22 -2.97
N ALA A 210 17.23 5.49 -3.38
CA ALA A 210 17.58 6.76 -4.01
C ALA A 210 16.83 7.01 -5.33
N LYS A 211 16.49 5.94 -6.06
CA LYS A 211 15.83 6.00 -7.37
C LYS A 211 14.40 5.43 -7.35
N GLY A 212 13.70 5.58 -6.21
CA GLY A 212 12.34 5.10 -6.05
C GLY A 212 12.24 3.63 -5.67
N THR A 213 11.01 3.19 -5.33
CA THR A 213 10.79 1.82 -4.82
C THR A 213 11.07 0.73 -5.85
N GLY A 214 10.99 1.05 -7.14
CA GLY A 214 11.32 0.12 -8.22
C GLY A 214 12.77 -0.36 -8.19
N GLU A 215 13.70 0.43 -7.66
CA GLU A 215 15.10 0.04 -7.54
C GLU A 215 15.29 -1.25 -6.73
N ILE A 216 14.45 -1.49 -5.70
CA ILE A 216 14.43 -2.75 -4.97
C ILE A 216 14.11 -3.91 -5.92
N CYS A 217 13.08 -3.72 -6.75
CA CYS A 217 12.65 -4.75 -7.70
C CYS A 217 13.73 -5.07 -8.74
N ASP A 218 14.37 -4.03 -9.28
CA ASP A 218 15.46 -4.16 -10.25
C ASP A 218 16.64 -4.93 -9.62
N LYS A 219 17.02 -4.60 -8.38
CA LYS A 219 18.12 -5.29 -7.68
C LYS A 219 17.79 -6.73 -7.31
N LEU A 220 16.54 -7.03 -6.96
CA LEU A 220 16.11 -8.41 -6.72
C LEU A 220 16.12 -9.22 -8.01
N GLU A 221 15.63 -8.66 -9.12
CA GLU A 221 15.70 -9.28 -10.46
C GLU A 221 17.16 -9.56 -10.87
N GLU A 222 18.03 -8.54 -10.81
CA GLU A 222 19.46 -8.68 -11.08
C GLU A 222 20.09 -9.82 -10.24
N SER A 223 19.72 -9.90 -8.96
CA SER A 223 20.22 -10.93 -8.05
C SER A 223 19.75 -12.34 -8.43
N ILE A 224 18.49 -12.49 -8.83
CA ILE A 224 17.92 -13.76 -9.29
C ILE A 224 18.69 -14.25 -10.52
N VAL A 225 18.80 -13.39 -11.54
CA VAL A 225 19.45 -13.74 -12.83
C VAL A 225 20.93 -14.05 -12.62
N ARG A 226 21.67 -13.21 -11.89
CA ARG A 226 23.09 -13.40 -11.63
C ARG A 226 23.39 -14.73 -10.91
N ARG A 227 22.45 -15.26 -10.13
CA ARG A 227 22.56 -16.53 -9.41
C ARG A 227 22.01 -17.74 -10.19
N GLY A 228 21.66 -17.54 -11.47
CA GLY A 228 21.24 -18.61 -12.38
C GLY A 228 19.73 -18.89 -12.37
N GLY A 229 18.90 -18.07 -11.68
CA GLY A 229 17.47 -18.04 -11.87
C GLY A 229 17.09 -17.39 -13.20
N ARG A 230 15.85 -17.57 -13.63
CA ARG A 230 15.35 -17.05 -14.91
C ARG A 230 14.12 -16.17 -14.70
N MET A 231 14.02 -15.11 -15.50
CA MET A 231 12.82 -14.27 -15.60
C MET A 231 12.15 -14.50 -16.95
N LEU A 232 10.84 -14.66 -16.96
CA LEU A 232 10.05 -14.82 -18.17
C LEU A 232 8.95 -13.75 -18.16
N PHE A 233 9.13 -12.76 -19.02
CA PHE A 233 8.20 -11.62 -19.17
C PHE A 233 7.26 -11.80 -20.37
N ASP A 234 6.22 -10.97 -20.48
CA ASP A 234 5.13 -11.10 -21.46
C ASP A 234 4.60 -12.55 -21.52
N ALA A 235 4.52 -13.20 -20.33
CA ALA A 235 4.24 -14.62 -20.21
C ALA A 235 2.83 -14.86 -19.66
N ASN A 236 2.05 -15.60 -20.41
CA ASN A 236 0.69 -15.96 -20.06
C ASN A 236 0.66 -17.38 -19.47
N LEU A 237 0.17 -17.51 -18.24
CA LEU A 237 -0.16 -18.80 -17.66
C LEU A 237 -1.42 -19.34 -18.35
N LEU A 238 -1.30 -20.46 -19.05
CA LEU A 238 -2.41 -21.09 -19.75
C LEU A 238 -3.08 -22.15 -18.90
N GLU A 239 -2.29 -22.98 -18.20
CA GLU A 239 -2.81 -24.12 -17.44
C GLU A 239 -1.92 -24.44 -16.24
N ILE A 240 -2.53 -24.92 -15.15
CA ILE A 240 -1.88 -25.60 -14.02
C ILE A 240 -2.42 -27.03 -13.96
N ASN A 241 -1.53 -28.00 -13.89
CA ASN A 241 -1.88 -29.41 -13.73
C ASN A 241 -1.48 -29.88 -12.33
N SER A 242 -2.35 -30.70 -11.75
CA SER A 242 -2.12 -31.28 -10.42
C SER A 242 -2.64 -32.72 -10.36
N VAL A 243 -1.93 -33.56 -9.62
CA VAL A 243 -2.31 -34.94 -9.34
C VAL A 243 -2.30 -35.14 -7.81
N ARG A 244 -3.43 -35.53 -7.24
CA ARG A 244 -3.57 -35.82 -5.80
C ARG A 244 -3.07 -34.69 -4.90
N GLY A 245 -3.38 -33.44 -5.24
CA GLY A 245 -3.00 -32.27 -4.45
C GLY A 245 -1.53 -31.83 -4.61
N ILE A 246 -0.82 -32.37 -5.59
CA ILE A 246 0.52 -31.92 -5.98
C ILE A 246 0.43 -31.28 -7.36
N VAL A 247 0.82 -30.03 -7.48
CA VAL A 247 1.00 -29.37 -8.78
C VAL A 247 2.28 -29.92 -9.40
N ASP A 248 2.14 -30.65 -10.51
CA ASP A 248 3.23 -31.30 -11.20
C ASP A 248 3.75 -30.51 -12.39
N SER A 249 2.90 -29.70 -13.00
CA SER A 249 3.31 -28.90 -14.16
C SER A 249 2.43 -27.69 -14.42
N LEU A 250 2.98 -26.74 -15.17
CA LEU A 250 2.24 -25.62 -15.74
C LEU A 250 2.58 -25.43 -17.21
N VAL A 251 1.62 -24.85 -17.94
CA VAL A 251 1.78 -24.48 -19.34
C VAL A 251 1.81 -22.96 -19.43
N VAL A 252 2.89 -22.45 -19.99
CA VAL A 252 3.11 -21.00 -20.14
C VAL A 252 3.39 -20.69 -21.59
N GLU A 253 2.76 -19.63 -22.09
CA GLU A 253 3.02 -19.03 -23.39
C GLU A 253 3.85 -17.76 -23.20
N ALA A 254 4.98 -17.66 -23.89
CA ALA A 254 5.82 -16.46 -23.93
C ALA A 254 6.51 -16.36 -25.29
N GLY A 255 6.53 -15.14 -25.87
CA GLY A 255 7.15 -14.90 -27.16
C GLY A 255 6.55 -15.72 -28.33
N GLY A 256 5.28 -16.14 -28.22
CA GLY A 256 4.59 -16.98 -29.20
C GLY A 256 4.93 -18.49 -29.08
N GLU A 257 5.74 -18.87 -28.11
CA GLU A 257 6.05 -20.28 -27.84
C GLU A 257 5.35 -20.77 -26.59
N THR A 258 4.79 -21.99 -26.66
CA THR A 258 4.15 -22.65 -25.52
C THR A 258 5.08 -23.70 -24.94
N THR A 259 5.41 -23.56 -23.66
CA THR A 259 6.28 -24.46 -22.91
C THR A 259 5.56 -25.06 -21.71
N ARG A 260 5.69 -26.37 -21.52
CA ARG A 260 5.28 -27.08 -20.32
C ARG A 260 6.46 -27.12 -19.35
N TYR A 261 6.26 -26.63 -18.14
CA TYR A 261 7.24 -26.71 -17.06
C TYR A 261 6.81 -27.77 -16.05
N GLU A 262 7.61 -28.81 -15.88
CA GLU A 262 7.46 -29.79 -14.80
C GLU A 262 8.12 -29.23 -13.55
N ILE A 263 7.40 -29.23 -12.41
CA ILE A 263 7.83 -28.51 -11.22
C ILE A 263 7.72 -29.36 -9.95
N SER A 264 8.51 -29.01 -8.94
CA SER A 264 8.39 -29.52 -7.58
C SER A 264 7.60 -28.55 -6.68
N ASN A 265 7.75 -27.25 -6.87
CA ASN A 265 7.13 -26.23 -6.03
C ASN A 265 6.55 -25.07 -6.88
N LEU A 266 5.43 -24.51 -6.41
CA LEU A 266 4.78 -23.35 -6.99
C LEU A 266 4.61 -22.25 -5.95
N VAL A 267 5.29 -21.11 -6.15
CA VAL A 267 5.03 -19.88 -5.40
C VAL A 267 4.12 -18.99 -6.23
N SER A 268 3.03 -18.50 -5.66
CA SER A 268 2.06 -17.69 -6.41
C SER A 268 1.73 -16.37 -5.72
N SER A 269 2.02 -15.27 -6.41
CA SER A 269 1.60 -13.91 -6.03
C SER A 269 0.49 -13.34 -6.90
N ILE A 270 -0.05 -14.12 -7.83
CA ILE A 270 -1.19 -13.71 -8.66
C ILE A 270 -2.48 -13.67 -7.83
N PRO A 271 -3.51 -12.93 -8.26
CA PRO A 271 -4.78 -12.91 -7.54
C PRO A 271 -5.36 -14.31 -7.34
N ALA A 272 -5.88 -14.57 -6.14
CA ALA A 272 -6.32 -15.89 -5.70
C ALA A 272 -7.36 -16.54 -6.62
N GLN A 273 -8.28 -15.75 -7.15
CA GLN A 273 -9.33 -16.24 -8.03
C GLN A 273 -8.76 -16.84 -9.33
N PHE A 274 -7.74 -16.21 -9.89
CA PHE A 274 -7.05 -16.74 -11.07
C PHE A 274 -6.32 -18.04 -10.74
N LEU A 275 -5.66 -18.08 -9.58
CA LEU A 275 -4.98 -19.29 -9.12
C LEU A 275 -5.98 -20.42 -8.87
N LEU A 276 -7.06 -20.18 -8.13
CA LEU A 276 -8.09 -21.17 -7.83
C LEU A 276 -8.79 -21.67 -9.10
N LYS A 277 -9.09 -20.79 -10.05
CA LYS A 277 -9.67 -21.19 -11.33
C LYS A 277 -8.78 -22.19 -12.06
N GLN A 278 -7.47 -21.98 -12.04
CA GLN A 278 -6.51 -22.89 -12.67
C GLN A 278 -6.37 -24.22 -11.90
N LEU A 279 -6.40 -24.18 -10.58
CA LEU A 279 -6.22 -25.37 -9.73
C LEU A 279 -7.48 -26.23 -9.65
N LEU A 280 -8.66 -25.62 -9.53
CA LEU A 280 -9.91 -26.33 -9.29
C LEU A 280 -10.67 -26.68 -10.57
N LYS A 281 -10.36 -26.01 -11.68
CA LYS A 281 -11.00 -26.24 -13.01
C LYS A 281 -12.52 -26.20 -12.90
N GLU A 282 -13.23 -27.26 -13.28
CA GLU A 282 -14.70 -27.34 -13.23
C GLU A 282 -15.27 -27.14 -11.81
N ARG A 283 -14.55 -27.57 -10.77
CA ARG A 283 -14.98 -27.37 -9.39
C ARG A 283 -15.00 -25.88 -8.99
N PHE A 284 -14.24 -25.00 -9.68
CA PHE A 284 -14.25 -23.56 -9.41
C PHE A 284 -15.65 -22.96 -9.56
N ASP A 285 -16.43 -23.43 -10.55
CA ASP A 285 -17.78 -22.92 -10.81
C ASP A 285 -18.77 -23.26 -9.69
N SER A 286 -18.50 -24.30 -8.89
CA SER A 286 -19.30 -24.68 -7.71
C SER A 286 -18.94 -23.94 -6.43
N LEU A 287 -17.90 -23.09 -6.42
CA LEU A 287 -17.54 -22.28 -5.25
C LEU A 287 -18.57 -21.20 -4.97
N ASP A 288 -18.57 -20.72 -3.73
CA ASP A 288 -19.31 -19.52 -3.32
C ASP A 288 -18.89 -18.30 -4.17
N GLU A 289 -19.87 -17.48 -4.55
CA GLU A 289 -19.64 -16.30 -5.40
C GLU A 289 -18.64 -15.32 -4.75
N SER A 290 -18.58 -15.25 -3.42
CA SER A 290 -17.61 -14.42 -2.70
C SER A 290 -16.15 -14.83 -2.94
N LEU A 291 -15.91 -16.11 -3.23
CA LEU A 291 -14.60 -16.66 -3.55
C LEU A 291 -14.24 -16.51 -5.04
N LYS A 292 -15.26 -16.49 -5.91
CA LYS A 292 -15.11 -16.36 -7.37
C LYS A 292 -14.94 -14.92 -7.81
N ALA A 293 -15.59 -14.01 -7.10
CA ALA A 293 -15.51 -12.60 -7.43
C ALA A 293 -14.08 -12.11 -7.28
N PRO A 294 -13.50 -11.44 -8.30
CA PRO A 294 -12.25 -10.74 -8.08
C PRO A 294 -12.45 -9.80 -6.89
N PRO A 295 -11.42 -9.54 -6.07
CA PRO A 295 -11.49 -8.47 -5.08
C PRO A 295 -11.73 -7.17 -5.87
N SER A 296 -12.97 -6.99 -6.27
CA SER A 296 -13.38 -5.88 -7.07
C SER A 296 -13.55 -4.70 -6.16
N SER A 297 -12.48 -3.98 -5.94
CA SER A 297 -12.76 -2.58 -5.90
C SER A 297 -13.23 -2.23 -7.31
N LYS A 298 -14.51 -1.94 -7.45
CA LYS A 298 -15.07 -1.41 -8.70
C LYS A 298 -14.47 -0.03 -9.00
N LYS A 299 -13.40 0.34 -8.30
CA LYS A 299 -12.74 1.63 -8.35
C LYS A 299 -11.51 1.58 -9.24
N THR A 300 -11.29 2.67 -9.93
CA THR A 300 -10.07 2.94 -10.68
C THR A 300 -9.34 4.08 -10.01
N ILE A 301 -8.06 3.89 -9.71
CA ILE A 301 -7.20 5.00 -9.31
C ILE A 301 -6.62 5.60 -10.59
N VAL A 302 -6.90 6.90 -10.81
CA VAL A 302 -6.27 7.66 -11.89
C VAL A 302 -5.15 8.48 -11.30
N LEU A 303 -3.93 8.28 -11.81
CA LEU A 303 -2.73 9.00 -11.42
C LEU A 303 -2.36 9.97 -12.55
N VAL A 304 -2.27 11.26 -12.22
CA VAL A 304 -1.84 12.30 -13.14
C VAL A 304 -0.54 12.89 -12.62
N TYR A 305 0.54 12.67 -13.36
CA TYR A 305 1.86 13.22 -13.06
C TYR A 305 2.05 14.50 -13.84
N LEU A 306 2.46 15.55 -13.15
CA LEU A 306 2.75 16.86 -13.70
C LEU A 306 4.25 17.14 -13.49
N PHE A 307 5.01 17.20 -14.57
CA PHE A 307 6.44 17.51 -14.56
C PHE A 307 6.63 19.02 -14.75
N LEU A 308 7.37 19.65 -13.82
CA LEU A 308 7.45 21.11 -13.68
C LEU A 308 8.90 21.58 -13.66
N ASN A 309 9.20 22.65 -14.41
CA ASN A 309 10.50 23.34 -14.41
C ASN A 309 10.55 24.40 -13.28
N GLU A 310 10.24 23.98 -12.07
CA GLU A 310 10.30 24.83 -10.89
C GLU A 310 10.59 24.00 -9.65
N ALA A 311 11.13 24.64 -8.61
CA ALA A 311 11.27 24.04 -7.30
C ALA A 311 9.88 23.82 -6.64
N PRO A 312 9.73 22.83 -5.76
CA PRO A 312 8.43 22.55 -5.14
C PRO A 312 7.98 23.70 -4.23
N HIS A 313 6.71 24.09 -4.33
CA HIS A 313 6.12 25.14 -3.50
C HIS A 313 5.89 24.72 -2.03
N PHE A 314 6.05 23.44 -1.72
CA PHE A 314 5.90 22.90 -0.37
C PHE A 314 6.89 21.74 -0.13
N PRO A 315 7.37 21.57 1.11
CA PRO A 315 8.43 20.61 1.42
C PRO A 315 7.94 19.20 1.75
N HIS A 316 6.62 18.97 1.73
CA HIS A 316 6.04 17.68 2.11
C HIS A 316 6.17 16.69 0.95
N ALA A 317 6.49 15.42 1.28
CA ALA A 317 6.53 14.33 0.31
C ALA A 317 5.12 14.00 -0.23
N TRP A 318 4.10 14.25 0.55
CA TRP A 318 2.71 14.02 0.15
C TRP A 318 1.72 14.86 0.94
N LEU A 319 0.55 15.10 0.34
CA LEU A 319 -0.58 15.79 0.94
C LEU A 319 -1.84 14.94 0.78
N ASN A 320 -2.54 14.61 1.87
CA ASN A 320 -3.92 14.15 1.78
C ASN A 320 -4.83 15.36 1.56
N VAL A 321 -5.67 15.31 0.54
CA VAL A 321 -6.55 16.43 0.18
C VAL A 321 -7.93 16.20 0.79
N THR A 322 -8.22 16.94 1.86
CA THR A 322 -9.50 16.83 2.57
C THR A 322 -10.52 17.90 2.14
N CYS A 323 -10.11 18.84 1.25
CA CYS A 323 -11.00 19.87 0.69
C CYS A 323 -12.20 19.22 -0.01
N PRO A 324 -13.46 19.61 0.32
CA PRO A 324 -14.65 19.01 -0.29
C PRO A 324 -14.81 19.38 -1.78
N ASN A 325 -14.32 20.55 -2.19
CA ASN A 325 -14.48 21.09 -3.55
C ASN A 325 -13.27 20.78 -4.45
N THR A 326 -12.64 19.63 -4.25
CA THR A 326 -11.46 19.17 -4.99
C THR A 326 -11.61 17.68 -5.28
N ARG A 327 -11.39 17.28 -6.53
CA ARG A 327 -11.49 15.88 -6.95
C ARG A 327 -10.22 15.10 -6.59
N ILE A 328 -9.08 15.79 -6.50
CA ILE A 328 -7.82 15.16 -6.06
C ILE A 328 -8.00 14.64 -4.63
N GLY A 329 -7.67 13.38 -4.40
CA GLY A 329 -7.64 12.76 -3.09
C GLY A 329 -6.29 12.90 -2.41
N ARG A 330 -5.20 12.73 -3.18
CA ARG A 330 -3.82 12.85 -2.68
C ARG A 330 -2.92 13.48 -3.71
N ILE A 331 -1.89 14.19 -3.24
CA ILE A 331 -0.81 14.72 -4.07
C ILE A 331 0.50 14.19 -3.51
N THR A 332 1.30 13.53 -4.35
CA THR A 332 2.68 13.13 -4.03
C THR A 332 3.62 14.12 -4.71
N ASN A 333 4.55 14.67 -3.93
CA ASN A 333 5.62 15.55 -4.42
C ASN A 333 6.94 14.77 -4.41
N TYR A 334 7.39 14.33 -5.58
CA TYR A 334 8.59 13.50 -5.69
C TYR A 334 9.88 14.23 -5.34
N ALA A 335 9.94 15.56 -5.45
CA ALA A 335 11.06 16.33 -4.93
C ALA A 335 11.12 16.32 -3.39
N GLY A 336 9.96 16.16 -2.72
CA GLY A 336 9.84 16.03 -1.28
C GLY A 336 10.05 14.61 -0.75
N VAL A 337 9.95 13.58 -1.61
CA VAL A 337 10.23 12.17 -1.25
C VAL A 337 11.71 12.00 -0.92
N GLY A 338 12.58 12.67 -1.65
CA GLY A 338 14.03 12.61 -1.49
C GLY A 338 14.70 11.75 -2.55
N GLY A 339 16.02 11.65 -2.47
CA GLY A 339 16.83 10.86 -3.40
C GLY A 339 17.08 11.53 -4.75
N ASP A 340 17.44 10.70 -5.70
CA ASP A 340 17.80 11.11 -7.06
C ASP A 340 16.62 10.92 -8.02
N MET A 341 15.39 11.05 -7.51
CA MET A 341 14.17 10.84 -8.28
C MET A 341 13.82 12.02 -9.19
N VAL A 342 14.16 13.23 -8.77
CA VAL A 342 13.82 14.46 -9.50
C VAL A 342 15.07 15.32 -9.67
N PRO A 343 15.33 15.88 -10.86
CA PRO A 343 16.46 16.79 -11.09
C PRO A 343 16.40 18.03 -10.19
N ALA A 344 17.57 18.54 -9.81
CA ALA A 344 17.68 19.72 -8.96
C ALA A 344 16.94 20.93 -9.58
N GLY A 345 16.17 21.65 -8.76
CA GLY A 345 15.41 22.82 -9.18
C GLY A 345 14.12 22.50 -9.95
N LYS A 346 13.79 21.22 -10.12
CA LYS A 346 12.54 20.77 -10.76
C LYS A 346 11.63 20.07 -9.74
N THR A 347 10.39 19.81 -10.17
CA THR A 347 9.43 19.04 -9.37
C THR A 347 8.58 18.14 -10.23
N CYS A 348 8.05 17.07 -9.63
CA CYS A 348 6.97 16.26 -10.19
C CYS A 348 5.90 16.08 -9.12
N LEU A 349 4.67 16.48 -9.44
CA LEU A 349 3.50 16.22 -8.60
C LEU A 349 2.67 15.09 -9.21
N CYS A 350 2.35 14.07 -8.42
CA CYS A 350 1.39 13.03 -8.79
C CYS A 350 0.06 13.29 -8.07
N CYS A 351 -0.97 13.59 -8.83
CA CYS A 351 -2.34 13.78 -8.35
C CYS A 351 -3.11 12.47 -8.46
N GLU A 352 -3.63 11.98 -7.34
CA GLU A 352 -4.39 10.72 -7.28
C GLU A 352 -5.89 11.02 -7.21
N PHE A 353 -6.66 10.44 -8.15
CA PHE A 353 -8.11 10.50 -8.21
C PHE A 353 -8.68 9.11 -7.96
N TYR A 354 -9.61 9.00 -7.04
CA TYR A 354 -10.27 7.74 -6.68
C TYR A 354 -11.66 7.69 -7.33
N CYS A 355 -11.77 6.95 -8.43
CA CYS A 355 -12.94 6.95 -9.30
C CYS A 355 -13.81 5.71 -9.05
N GLY A 356 -15.08 5.88 -8.73
CA GLY A 356 -16.08 4.81 -8.75
C GLY A 356 -16.37 4.34 -10.19
N PRO A 357 -17.14 3.26 -10.37
CA PRO A 357 -17.37 2.65 -11.70
C PRO A 357 -18.07 3.58 -12.69
N ASN A 358 -18.89 4.52 -12.21
CA ASN A 358 -19.63 5.48 -13.03
C ASN A 358 -19.09 6.91 -12.90
N ASP A 359 -17.85 7.06 -12.45
CA ASP A 359 -17.26 8.38 -12.25
C ASP A 359 -16.97 9.05 -13.59
N SER A 360 -17.40 10.30 -13.74
CA SER A 360 -17.22 11.10 -14.95
C SER A 360 -15.74 11.27 -15.36
N LEU A 361 -14.80 11.19 -14.41
CA LEU A 361 -13.36 11.27 -14.69
C LEU A 361 -12.88 10.09 -15.55
N LEU A 362 -13.56 8.94 -15.51
CA LEU A 362 -13.20 7.79 -16.33
C LEU A 362 -13.48 8.00 -17.81
N ALA A 363 -14.44 8.88 -18.14
CA ALA A 363 -14.77 9.27 -19.52
C ALA A 363 -13.85 10.38 -20.06
N MET A 364 -13.08 11.06 -19.21
CA MET A 364 -12.16 12.11 -19.62
C MET A 364 -10.96 11.53 -20.35
N ASP A 365 -10.50 12.23 -21.39
CA ASP A 365 -9.20 11.93 -22.00
C ASP A 365 -8.03 12.39 -21.13
N ASN A 366 -6.80 12.06 -21.53
CA ASN A 366 -5.62 12.41 -20.73
C ASN A 366 -5.40 13.91 -20.64
N LYS A 367 -5.69 14.68 -21.69
CA LYS A 367 -5.53 16.15 -21.70
C LYS A 367 -6.50 16.81 -20.72
N GLN A 368 -7.75 16.35 -20.69
CA GLN A 368 -8.78 16.84 -19.76
C GLN A 368 -8.39 16.55 -18.30
N LEU A 369 -7.86 15.36 -18.01
CA LEU A 369 -7.39 14.99 -16.68
C LEU A 369 -6.18 15.83 -16.23
N VAL A 370 -5.24 16.10 -17.14
CA VAL A 370 -4.08 16.97 -16.88
C VAL A 370 -4.53 18.41 -16.62
N GLN A 371 -5.43 18.95 -17.43
CA GLN A 371 -5.99 20.30 -17.21
C GLN A 371 -6.72 20.42 -15.87
N LEU A 372 -7.50 19.40 -15.49
CA LEU A 372 -8.15 19.36 -14.19
C LEU A 372 -7.12 19.36 -13.05
N ALA A 373 -6.10 18.51 -13.11
CA ALA A 373 -5.06 18.43 -12.10
C ALA A 373 -4.28 19.75 -11.97
N LEU A 374 -3.90 20.37 -13.09
CA LEU A 374 -3.24 21.68 -13.11
C LEU A 374 -4.13 22.77 -12.46
N ALA A 375 -5.41 22.85 -12.84
CA ALA A 375 -6.33 23.82 -12.31
C ALA A 375 -6.56 23.67 -10.79
N GLU A 376 -6.74 22.43 -10.31
CA GLU A 376 -6.91 22.17 -8.89
C GLU A 376 -5.63 22.46 -8.08
N CYS A 377 -4.45 22.11 -8.59
CA CYS A 377 -3.18 22.43 -7.94
C CYS A 377 -2.90 23.94 -7.92
N PHE A 378 -3.16 24.63 -9.04
CA PHE A 378 -3.00 26.09 -9.14
C PHE A 378 -3.94 26.84 -8.18
N LYS A 379 -5.18 26.42 -8.08
CA LYS A 379 -6.16 26.97 -7.14
C LYS A 379 -5.61 27.09 -5.71
N TYR A 380 -4.81 26.12 -5.30
CA TYR A 380 -4.20 26.06 -3.96
C TYR A 380 -2.73 26.49 -3.93
N LYS A 381 -2.23 27.13 -5.01
CA LYS A 381 -0.86 27.65 -5.12
C LYS A 381 0.22 26.58 -4.91
N LEU A 382 -0.03 25.35 -5.35
CA LEU A 382 0.90 24.24 -5.23
C LEU A 382 1.90 24.17 -6.39
N LEU A 383 1.62 24.85 -7.47
CA LEU A 383 2.45 24.97 -8.70
C LEU A 383 2.10 26.24 -9.47
N ASP A 384 3.01 26.62 -10.40
CA ASP A 384 2.71 27.55 -11.49
C ASP A 384 2.46 26.76 -12.78
N PRO A 385 1.26 26.81 -13.40
CA PRO A 385 0.96 26.11 -14.64
C PRO A 385 1.89 26.45 -15.80
N ALA A 386 2.52 27.64 -15.80
CA ALA A 386 3.44 28.06 -16.85
C ALA A 386 4.76 27.25 -16.85
N THR A 387 5.08 26.57 -15.74
CA THR A 387 6.29 25.74 -15.62
C THR A 387 6.07 24.28 -16.02
N HIS A 388 4.82 23.89 -16.28
CA HIS A 388 4.47 22.54 -16.74
C HIS A 388 4.99 22.29 -18.15
N PHE A 389 5.72 21.19 -18.35
CA PHE A 389 6.33 20.87 -19.65
C PHE A 389 6.07 19.44 -20.13
N ASP A 390 5.70 18.51 -19.25
CA ASP A 390 5.41 17.11 -19.60
C ASP A 390 4.41 16.50 -18.61
N ASP A 391 3.72 15.44 -19.01
CA ASP A 391 2.75 14.74 -18.18
C ASP A 391 2.74 13.23 -18.43
N LEU A 392 2.15 12.49 -17.46
CA LEU A 392 1.87 11.07 -17.59
C LEU A 392 0.55 10.76 -16.88
N VAL A 393 -0.35 10.05 -17.55
CA VAL A 393 -1.60 9.59 -16.97
C VAL A 393 -1.63 8.07 -16.92
N LEU A 394 -1.86 7.52 -15.73
CA LEU A 394 -2.05 6.09 -15.53
C LEU A 394 -3.46 5.83 -14.97
N ARG A 395 -4.11 4.81 -15.50
CA ARG A 395 -5.37 4.29 -14.97
C ARG A 395 -5.13 2.90 -14.40
N LEU A 396 -5.41 2.73 -13.12
CA LEU A 396 -5.17 1.50 -12.37
C LEU A 396 -6.53 0.92 -11.93
N PRO A 397 -7.19 0.12 -12.78
CA PRO A 397 -8.45 -0.50 -12.40
C PRO A 397 -8.22 -1.53 -11.28
N GLY A 398 -9.11 -1.57 -10.29
CA GLY A 398 -9.03 -2.50 -9.18
C GLY A 398 -7.90 -2.26 -8.18
N ALA A 399 -7.20 -1.12 -8.23
CA ALA A 399 -6.00 -0.85 -7.41
C ALA A 399 -6.29 -0.22 -6.03
N ASP A 400 -7.53 -0.29 -5.52
CA ASP A 400 -7.86 0.24 -4.19
C ASP A 400 -7.31 -0.65 -3.07
N ALA A 401 -6.20 -0.23 -2.50
CA ALA A 401 -5.52 -0.97 -1.42
C ALA A 401 -6.36 -1.11 -0.14
N SER A 402 -7.26 -0.16 0.16
CA SER A 402 -8.09 -0.20 1.38
C SER A 402 -9.17 -1.27 1.29
N GLN A 403 -9.86 -1.31 0.15
CA GLN A 403 -10.86 -2.32 -0.13
C GLN A 403 -10.22 -3.70 -0.36
N ASN A 404 -9.06 -3.73 -1.02
CA ASN A 404 -8.31 -4.96 -1.24
C ASN A 404 -7.85 -5.60 0.07
N ARG A 405 -7.44 -4.82 1.08
CA ARG A 405 -7.10 -5.35 2.41
C ARG A 405 -8.31 -5.97 3.09
N HIS A 406 -9.46 -5.27 3.13
CA HIS A 406 -10.67 -5.79 3.75
C HIS A 406 -11.17 -7.03 3.03
N ASN A 407 -11.23 -7.00 1.70
CA ASN A 407 -11.64 -8.14 0.89
C ASN A 407 -10.66 -9.30 1.02
N TRP A 408 -9.35 -9.02 1.10
CA TRP A 408 -8.35 -10.05 1.31
C TRP A 408 -8.56 -10.75 2.66
N MET A 409 -8.74 -10.01 3.75
CA MET A 409 -9.02 -10.57 5.08
C MET A 409 -10.33 -11.37 5.07
N ASN A 410 -11.38 -10.86 4.43
CA ASN A 410 -12.66 -11.56 4.33
C ASN A 410 -12.55 -12.83 3.50
N ASN A 411 -11.85 -12.79 2.35
CA ASN A 411 -11.66 -13.97 1.50
C ASN A 411 -10.81 -15.03 2.20
N MET A 412 -9.80 -14.62 2.97
CA MET A 412 -8.99 -15.54 3.77
C MET A 412 -9.82 -16.19 4.88
N SER A 413 -10.70 -15.42 5.56
CA SER A 413 -11.62 -15.95 6.57
C SER A 413 -12.76 -16.77 5.96
N ASN A 414 -13.15 -16.51 4.71
CA ASN A 414 -14.29 -17.16 4.03
C ASN A 414 -13.92 -18.46 3.29
N GLY A 415 -12.80 -19.08 3.59
CA GLY A 415 -12.47 -20.40 3.08
C GLY A 415 -11.51 -20.47 1.90
N LEU A 416 -10.96 -19.32 1.40
CA LEU A 416 -9.94 -19.34 0.34
C LEU A 416 -8.75 -20.23 0.71
N LEU A 417 -8.28 -20.14 1.95
CA LEU A 417 -7.21 -20.99 2.47
C LEU A 417 -7.62 -22.46 2.50
N GLY A 418 -8.88 -22.77 2.85
CA GLY A 418 -9.42 -24.12 2.80
C GLY A 418 -9.38 -24.74 1.41
N GLU A 419 -9.67 -23.94 0.36
CA GLU A 419 -9.59 -24.39 -1.02
C GLU A 419 -8.16 -24.58 -1.54
N LEU A 420 -7.19 -23.87 -0.97
CA LEU A 420 -5.77 -24.04 -1.30
C LEU A 420 -5.08 -25.13 -0.46
N ALA A 421 -5.58 -25.45 0.72
CA ALA A 421 -4.97 -26.40 1.65
C ALA A 421 -4.70 -27.80 1.07
N PRO A 422 -5.51 -28.35 0.13
CA PRO A 422 -5.20 -29.63 -0.52
C PRO A 422 -3.93 -29.61 -1.39
N PHE A 423 -3.43 -28.44 -1.78
CA PHE A 423 -2.27 -28.32 -2.67
C PHE A 423 -0.98 -28.12 -1.88
N HIS A 424 -0.30 -29.22 -1.57
CA HIS A 424 0.80 -29.27 -0.61
C HIS A 424 2.09 -28.58 -1.06
N ASN A 425 2.27 -28.32 -2.35
CA ASN A 425 3.44 -27.68 -2.94
C ASN A 425 3.12 -26.31 -3.55
N VAL A 426 1.98 -25.70 -3.17
CA VAL A 426 1.56 -24.37 -3.60
C VAL A 426 1.73 -23.40 -2.41
N TYR A 427 2.52 -22.34 -2.59
CA TYR A 427 2.79 -21.30 -1.62
C TYR A 427 2.14 -19.99 -2.09
N TYR A 428 1.04 -19.60 -1.48
CA TYR A 428 0.29 -18.39 -1.86
C TYR A 428 0.78 -17.17 -1.08
N VAL A 429 1.44 -16.23 -1.78
CA VAL A 429 2.15 -15.09 -1.17
C VAL A 429 1.56 -13.72 -1.53
N SER A 430 0.40 -13.65 -2.19
CA SER A 430 -0.23 -12.37 -2.50
C SER A 430 -0.70 -11.64 -1.23
N ARG A 431 -0.26 -10.42 -1.03
CA ARG A 431 -0.59 -9.55 0.12
C ARG A 431 -0.75 -8.12 -0.35
N THR A 432 -1.43 -7.29 0.43
CA THR A 432 -1.77 -5.91 0.06
C THR A 432 -0.69 -4.89 0.41
N ASP A 433 0.04 -5.09 1.50
CA ASP A 433 1.12 -4.17 1.93
C ASP A 433 2.47 -4.66 1.38
N LEU A 434 3.32 -3.73 0.94
CA LEU A 434 4.59 -4.04 0.28
C LEU A 434 5.54 -4.84 1.16
N ASP A 435 5.67 -4.46 2.42
CA ASP A 435 6.53 -5.15 3.40
C ASP A 435 5.99 -6.53 3.77
N ILE A 436 4.67 -6.66 3.95
CA ILE A 436 4.02 -7.94 4.25
C ILE A 436 4.09 -8.88 3.03
N ALA A 437 3.89 -8.35 1.82
CA ALA A 437 4.05 -9.12 0.59
C ALA A 437 5.49 -9.63 0.42
N THR A 438 6.47 -8.77 0.67
CA THR A 438 7.89 -9.12 0.64
C THR A 438 8.19 -10.22 1.66
N LEU A 439 7.73 -10.08 2.92
CA LEU A 439 7.91 -11.08 3.96
C LEU A 439 7.30 -12.42 3.57
N ALA A 440 6.06 -12.44 3.07
CA ALA A 440 5.40 -13.67 2.65
C ALA A 440 6.19 -14.42 1.56
N GLY A 441 6.79 -13.69 0.62
CA GLY A 441 7.68 -14.27 -0.38
C GLY A 441 8.95 -14.87 0.22
N MET A 442 9.57 -14.17 1.19
CA MET A 442 10.76 -14.67 1.89
C MET A 442 10.46 -15.96 2.65
N GLU A 443 9.37 -15.98 3.42
CA GLU A 443 8.96 -17.14 4.22
C GLU A 443 8.59 -18.35 3.37
N ALA A 444 7.89 -18.14 2.24
CA ALA A 444 7.60 -19.23 1.30
C ALA A 444 8.89 -19.85 0.73
N ALA A 445 9.86 -19.02 0.38
CA ALA A 445 11.16 -19.53 -0.10
C ALA A 445 11.91 -20.30 0.98
N GLU A 446 11.92 -19.83 2.22
CA GLU A 446 12.54 -20.51 3.35
C GLU A 446 11.89 -21.87 3.63
N ALA A 447 10.54 -21.94 3.59
CA ALA A 447 9.81 -23.19 3.73
C ALA A 447 10.19 -24.20 2.64
N ILE A 448 10.32 -23.77 1.38
CA ILE A 448 10.79 -24.62 0.27
C ILE A 448 12.23 -25.11 0.51
N ILE A 449 13.11 -24.24 1.03
CA ILE A 449 14.51 -24.59 1.28
C ILE A 449 14.63 -25.59 2.43
N SER A 450 13.83 -25.43 3.51
CA SER A 450 13.80 -26.33 4.66
C SER A 450 13.04 -27.64 4.37
N GLY A 451 12.32 -27.73 3.26
CA GLY A 451 11.47 -28.88 2.93
C GLY A 451 10.18 -28.92 3.74
N GLU A 452 9.78 -27.80 4.32
CA GLU A 452 8.51 -27.65 5.03
C GLU A 452 7.35 -27.66 4.04
N ARG A 453 6.22 -28.24 4.46
CA ARG A 453 5.01 -28.16 3.65
C ARG A 453 4.47 -26.73 3.63
N ALA A 454 3.80 -26.36 2.54
CA ALA A 454 3.02 -25.14 2.47
C ALA A 454 1.94 -25.20 3.55
N THR A 455 2.15 -24.56 4.68
CA THR A 455 1.14 -24.39 5.71
C THR A 455 0.66 -22.94 5.61
N PHE A 456 -0.56 -22.74 5.14
CA PHE A 456 -1.15 -21.41 5.00
C PHE A 456 -1.34 -20.71 6.34
N ASP A 457 -1.39 -21.45 7.46
CA ASP A 457 -1.63 -20.95 8.80
C ASP A 457 -0.37 -20.37 9.48
N SER A 458 0.84 -20.84 9.12
CA SER A 458 2.08 -20.40 9.77
C SER A 458 2.55 -19.02 9.28
N HIS A 459 2.13 -18.58 8.09
CA HIS A 459 2.63 -17.37 7.43
C HIS A 459 1.72 -16.16 7.63
N ILE A 460 0.56 -16.34 8.27
CA ILE A 460 -0.42 -15.31 8.49
C ILE A 460 -1.02 -15.50 9.88
N ASP A 461 -0.24 -15.19 10.90
CA ASP A 461 -0.81 -14.85 12.18
C ASP A 461 -1.06 -13.33 12.20
N PRO A 462 -2.34 -12.89 11.99
CA PRO A 462 -2.66 -11.47 12.02
C PRO A 462 -2.38 -10.84 13.40
N GLU A 463 -2.23 -11.66 14.45
CA GLU A 463 -1.89 -11.23 15.81
C GLU A 463 -0.37 -11.08 15.97
N LYS A 464 0.44 -11.89 15.29
CA LYS A 464 1.91 -11.75 15.26
C LYS A 464 2.40 -10.66 14.31
N LEU A 465 1.76 -10.54 13.16
CA LEU A 465 1.87 -9.34 12.33
C LEU A 465 0.89 -8.35 12.98
N ASP A 466 1.37 -7.42 13.77
CA ASP A 466 0.53 -6.36 14.36
C ASP A 466 -0.08 -5.48 13.24
N ILE A 467 -1.00 -6.11 12.45
CA ILE A 467 -1.81 -5.46 11.42
C ILE A 467 -2.71 -4.41 12.07
N ARG A 468 -2.99 -4.53 13.37
CA ARG A 468 -3.63 -3.50 14.18
C ARG A 468 -2.75 -2.26 14.33
N SER A 469 -1.43 -2.36 14.21
CA SER A 469 -0.54 -1.19 14.27
C SER A 469 -0.74 -0.24 13.11
N THR A 470 -1.14 -0.72 11.93
CA THR A 470 -1.50 0.17 10.82
C THR A 470 -2.85 0.86 10.99
N ARG A 471 -3.82 0.24 11.67
CA ARG A 471 -5.02 0.95 12.16
C ARG A 471 -4.65 1.92 13.28
N LYS A 472 -3.74 1.54 14.18
CA LYS A 472 -3.27 2.34 15.32
C LYS A 472 -2.27 3.46 14.91
N ALA A 473 -1.57 3.35 13.80
CA ALA A 473 -0.70 4.44 13.29
C ALA A 473 -1.51 5.68 12.86
N PHE A 474 -2.80 5.52 12.52
CA PHE A 474 -3.73 6.64 12.35
C PHE A 474 -4.55 6.97 13.61
N GLU A 475 -4.51 6.13 14.63
CA GLU A 475 -5.07 6.40 15.95
C GLU A 475 -3.94 6.87 16.86
N PHE A 476 -4.01 8.13 17.28
CA PHE A 476 -3.11 8.73 18.27
C PHE A 476 -3.21 7.97 19.60
N ARG A 477 -2.49 6.85 19.76
CA ARG A 477 -2.36 6.15 21.04
C ARG A 477 -1.18 6.68 21.84
N ASN A 478 -1.37 6.61 23.16
CA ASN A 478 -0.40 7.01 24.18
C ASN A 478 0.94 6.26 23.96
N PRO A 479 2.07 6.96 23.81
CA PRO A 479 3.40 6.33 23.64
C PRO A 479 3.83 5.41 24.78
N ALA A 480 3.19 5.50 25.97
CA ALA A 480 3.50 4.68 27.13
C ALA A 480 2.99 3.23 27.06
N GLU A 481 2.10 2.91 26.08
CA GLU A 481 1.52 1.56 25.93
C GLU A 481 2.23 0.69 24.89
N LEU A 482 3.16 1.25 24.13
CA LEU A 482 4.02 0.52 23.20
C LEU A 482 5.26 -0.01 23.92
N LYS A 483 5.09 -1.05 24.75
CA LYS A 483 6.25 -1.85 25.18
C LYS A 483 6.81 -2.58 23.96
N PRO A 484 8.11 -2.46 23.66
CA PRO A 484 8.73 -3.23 22.61
C PRO A 484 8.80 -4.70 23.05
N THR A 485 7.99 -5.55 22.45
CA THR A 485 8.18 -7.00 22.52
C THR A 485 9.33 -7.40 21.60
N PHE A 486 10.54 -6.96 21.93
CA PHE A 486 11.75 -7.57 21.40
C PHE A 486 12.17 -8.67 22.39
N GLN A 487 11.75 -9.90 22.15
CA GLN A 487 12.49 -11.03 22.69
C GLN A 487 13.86 -11.05 22.01
N LYS A 488 14.90 -10.85 22.82
CA LYS A 488 16.29 -11.14 22.44
C LYS A 488 16.35 -12.60 22.02
N VAL A 489 16.60 -12.85 20.74
CA VAL A 489 17.15 -14.13 20.32
C VAL A 489 18.62 -14.07 20.71
N THR A 490 18.95 -14.68 21.83
CA THR A 490 20.32 -14.99 22.22
C THR A 490 20.80 -16.19 21.41
N THR A 491 21.88 -15.94 20.66
CA THR A 491 22.87 -16.86 20.03
C THR A 491 22.36 -18.12 19.37
#